data_2a0fd3b81445d2a5c804061327b82f57
#
_entry.id   2a0fd3b81445d2a5c804061327b82f57
#
_cell.length_a   1.000
_cell.length_b   1.000
_cell.length_c   1.000
_cell.angle_alpha   90.00
_cell.angle_beta   90.00
_cell.angle_gamma   90.00
#
_symmetry.space_group_name_H-M   'P 1'
#
loop_
_entity.id
_entity.type
_entity.pdbx_description
1 polymer ?
#
loop_
_entity_poly.entity_id
_entity_poly.type
_entity_poly.pdbx_seq_one_letter_code
_entity_poly.pdbx_strand_id
1 'polypeptide(L)'
;MLILIISFYAISCQNNDPSFIKKTEAQVGIIEGNDAKSQIMNAFNDAYLSNDMTGQAAIFTEDAIANVNSQEMAISDMIAAFMGGRESYENITNDERTTATFILDSGDVYTSTWFTWGGTSKSTGVTLSNPVHASFEWEGDKVASVSYIFDSVEYVANMGSPE
;
A
#
# COMPACT_ATOMS: atom_id res chain seq x y z
N MET A 1 -61.40 1.57 31.95
CA MET A 1 -60.40 0.94 31.07
C MET A 1 -59.68 2.05 30.35
N LEU A 2 -58.51 2.42 30.83
CA LEU A 2 -57.73 3.58 30.33
C LEU A 2 -56.71 3.05 29.36
N ILE A 3 -56.83 3.41 28.06
CA ILE A 3 -55.88 3.00 27.02
C ILE A 3 -54.77 4.06 26.98
N LEU A 4 -53.58 3.67 27.41
CA LEU A 4 -52.36 4.48 27.35
C LEU A 4 -51.76 4.36 25.95
N ILE A 5 -51.88 5.40 25.13
CA ILE A 5 -51.23 5.48 23.82
C ILE A 5 -49.80 5.96 24.04
N ILE A 6 -48.81 5.04 23.88
CA ILE A 6 -47.40 5.36 23.89
C ILE A 6 -47.00 5.74 22.48
N SER A 7 -46.81 7.04 22.25
CA SER A 7 -46.26 7.55 20.98
C SER A 7 -44.76 7.37 20.97
N PHE A 8 -44.26 6.45 20.12
CA PHE A 8 -42.84 6.35 19.81
C PHE A 8 -42.45 7.50 18.86
N TYR A 9 -41.72 8.47 19.37
CA TYR A 9 -41.00 9.41 18.52
C TYR A 9 -39.72 8.73 18.01
N ALA A 10 -39.71 8.35 16.74
CA ALA A 10 -38.48 7.98 16.03
C ALA A 10 -37.66 9.25 15.80
N ILE A 11 -36.64 9.46 16.59
CA ILE A 11 -35.64 10.50 16.33
C ILE A 11 -34.76 9.99 15.17
N SER A 12 -35.13 10.39 13.96
CA SER A 12 -34.30 10.25 12.79
C SER A 12 -33.16 11.26 12.90
N CYS A 13 -31.97 10.80 13.23
CA CYS A 13 -30.76 11.60 13.09
C CYS A 13 -30.42 11.71 11.58
N GLN A 14 -31.06 12.60 10.86
CA GLN A 14 -30.61 13.09 9.57
C GLN A 14 -29.78 14.36 9.79
N ASN A 15 -28.52 14.20 10.19
CA ASN A 15 -27.55 15.28 10.08
C ASN A 15 -26.86 15.17 8.70
N ASN A 16 -27.53 15.68 7.66
CA ASN A 16 -26.96 16.00 6.37
C ASN A 16 -26.42 17.44 6.37
N ASP A 17 -25.74 17.85 7.43
CA ASP A 17 -25.08 19.15 7.46
C ASP A 17 -23.65 18.98 6.96
N PRO A 18 -23.32 19.48 5.74
CA PRO A 18 -21.94 19.42 5.21
C PRO A 18 -20.95 20.22 6.07
N SER A 19 -21.41 21.01 7.05
CA SER A 19 -20.56 21.72 8.00
C SER A 19 -19.92 20.82 9.06
N PHE A 20 -20.28 19.52 9.14
CA PHE A 20 -19.69 18.59 10.11
C PHE A 20 -18.28 18.13 9.74
N ILE A 21 -17.83 18.38 8.51
CA ILE A 21 -16.41 18.30 8.19
C ILE A 21 -15.81 19.63 8.70
N LYS A 22 -15.59 19.72 10.00
CA LYS A 22 -14.70 20.74 10.53
C LYS A 22 -13.39 20.54 9.80
N LYS A 23 -13.04 21.44 8.86
CA LYS A 23 -11.67 21.62 8.43
C LYS A 23 -10.87 21.87 9.71
N THR A 24 -10.33 20.81 10.29
CA THR A 24 -9.20 20.98 11.18
C THR A 24 -8.10 21.56 10.30
N GLU A 25 -7.21 22.36 10.85
CA GLU A 25 -5.99 22.83 10.17
C GLU A 25 -5.04 21.66 9.81
N ALA A 26 -5.53 20.41 9.93
CA ALA A 26 -4.87 19.22 9.42
C ALA A 26 -4.80 19.33 7.88
N GLN A 27 -3.62 19.04 7.36
CA GLN A 27 -3.30 19.05 5.95
C GLN A 27 -4.46 18.54 5.10
N VAL A 28 -5.02 19.45 4.33
CA VAL A 28 -6.03 19.16 3.33
C VAL A 28 -5.27 19.01 2.02
N GLY A 29 -5.71 18.13 1.15
CA GLY A 29 -5.08 17.86 -0.12
C GLY A 29 -6.09 17.28 -1.10
N ILE A 30 -5.59 16.89 -2.26
CA ILE A 30 -6.34 16.21 -3.31
C ILE A 30 -5.90 14.75 -3.32
N ILE A 31 -6.83 13.84 -3.58
CA ILE A 31 -6.54 12.41 -3.81
C ILE A 31 -6.92 12.08 -5.25
N GLU A 32 -5.97 11.53 -5.98
CA GLU A 32 -6.14 11.11 -7.38
C GLU A 32 -5.78 9.63 -7.53
N GLY A 33 -6.64 8.85 -8.22
CA GLY A 33 -6.47 7.40 -8.36
C GLY A 33 -6.01 6.93 -9.74
N ASN A 34 -5.80 7.83 -10.70
CA ASN A 34 -5.41 7.46 -12.07
C ASN A 34 -4.46 8.51 -12.69
N ASP A 35 -3.72 9.21 -11.87
CA ASP A 35 -2.68 10.15 -12.28
C ASP A 35 -1.40 9.43 -12.73
N ALA A 36 -0.43 10.21 -13.27
CA ALA A 36 0.81 9.65 -13.77
C ALA A 36 1.63 8.92 -12.70
N LYS A 37 1.63 9.40 -11.44
CA LYS A 37 2.38 8.80 -10.33
C LYS A 37 1.74 7.47 -9.91
N SER A 38 0.41 7.41 -9.81
CA SER A 38 -0.34 6.17 -9.57
C SER A 38 -0.07 5.12 -10.67
N GLN A 39 0.02 5.54 -11.93
CA GLN A 39 0.34 4.65 -13.05
C GLN A 39 1.77 4.12 -12.97
N ILE A 40 2.75 4.95 -12.60
CA ILE A 40 4.14 4.52 -12.38
C ILE A 40 4.20 3.46 -11.28
N MET A 41 3.50 3.65 -10.15
CA MET A 41 3.48 2.66 -9.06
C MET A 41 2.75 1.38 -9.45
N ASN A 42 1.69 1.46 -10.25
CA ASN A 42 1.05 0.26 -10.80
C ASN A 42 2.01 -0.51 -11.70
N ALA A 43 2.75 0.17 -12.58
CA ALA A 43 3.75 -0.46 -13.44
C ALA A 43 4.91 -1.10 -12.62
N PHE A 44 5.34 -0.46 -11.53
CA PHE A 44 6.33 -1.03 -10.61
C PHE A 44 5.84 -2.35 -9.97
N ASN A 45 4.59 -2.40 -9.52
CA ASN A 45 3.98 -3.62 -8.99
C ASN A 45 3.81 -4.70 -10.08
N ASP A 46 3.45 -4.31 -11.30
CA ASP A 46 3.31 -5.24 -12.43
C ASP A 46 4.67 -5.83 -12.85
N ALA A 47 5.75 -5.03 -12.79
CA ALA A 47 7.12 -5.49 -12.99
C ALA A 47 7.52 -6.58 -11.97
N TYR A 48 7.18 -6.38 -10.69
CA TYR A 48 7.37 -7.42 -9.67
C TYR A 48 6.57 -8.68 -9.99
N LEU A 49 5.30 -8.57 -10.36
CA LEU A 49 4.46 -9.73 -10.70
C LEU A 49 4.98 -10.48 -11.93
N SER A 50 5.48 -9.77 -12.93
CA SER A 50 6.07 -10.36 -14.14
C SER A 50 7.48 -10.94 -13.92
N ASN A 51 8.03 -10.83 -12.73
CA ASN A 51 9.40 -11.26 -12.39
C ASN A 51 10.49 -10.51 -13.18
N ASP A 52 10.25 -9.27 -13.54
CA ASP A 52 11.19 -8.41 -14.25
C ASP A 52 11.22 -6.99 -13.67
N MET A 53 12.12 -6.78 -12.72
CA MET A 53 12.37 -5.48 -12.10
C MET A 53 13.49 -4.69 -12.80
N THR A 54 13.89 -5.09 -14.02
CA THR A 54 14.92 -4.42 -14.79
C THR A 54 14.54 -2.96 -15.02
N GLY A 55 15.46 -2.05 -14.67
CA GLY A 55 15.26 -0.61 -14.85
C GLY A 55 14.33 0.06 -13.82
N GLN A 56 13.67 -0.69 -12.94
CA GLN A 56 12.74 -0.12 -11.97
C GLN A 56 13.39 0.80 -10.94
N ALA A 57 14.70 0.64 -10.66
CA ALA A 57 15.43 1.57 -9.82
C ALA A 57 15.48 3.00 -10.40
N ALA A 58 15.27 3.17 -11.71
CA ALA A 58 15.33 4.46 -12.37
C ALA A 58 14.19 5.43 -11.98
N ILE A 59 13.11 4.95 -11.36
CA ILE A 59 12.02 5.80 -10.86
C ILE A 59 12.37 6.50 -9.55
N PHE A 60 13.45 6.08 -8.87
CA PHE A 60 13.89 6.63 -7.60
C PHE A 60 14.97 7.72 -7.79
N THR A 61 15.12 8.59 -6.79
CA THR A 61 16.29 9.48 -6.70
C THR A 61 17.55 8.65 -6.38
N GLU A 62 18.72 9.24 -6.57
CA GLU A 62 20.01 8.56 -6.35
C GLU A 62 20.22 8.18 -4.87
N ASP A 63 19.72 9.02 -3.98
CA ASP A 63 19.82 8.90 -2.52
C ASP A 63 18.53 8.36 -1.87
N ALA A 64 17.59 7.83 -2.67
CA ALA A 64 16.34 7.30 -2.15
C ALA A 64 16.54 6.15 -1.17
N ILE A 65 15.70 6.14 -0.13
CA ILE A 65 15.75 5.16 0.96
C ILE A 65 14.45 4.36 0.99
N ALA A 66 14.59 3.05 1.21
CA ALA A 66 13.48 2.15 1.49
C ALA A 66 13.41 1.81 2.97
N ASN A 67 12.21 1.88 3.53
CA ASN A 67 11.86 1.39 4.86
C ASN A 67 10.94 0.19 4.73
N VAL A 68 11.45 -1.01 4.97
CA VAL A 68 10.65 -2.24 4.92
C VAL A 68 10.38 -2.70 6.35
N ASN A 69 9.13 -2.57 6.78
CA ASN A 69 8.73 -2.66 8.18
C ASN A 69 9.58 -1.70 9.05
N SER A 70 10.50 -2.22 9.83
CA SER A 70 11.38 -1.41 10.72
C SER A 70 12.83 -1.33 10.23
N GLN A 71 13.10 -1.75 8.97
CA GLN A 71 14.46 -1.82 8.43
C GLN A 71 14.64 -0.81 7.30
N GLU A 72 15.63 0.06 7.46
CA GLU A 72 16.07 1.00 6.43
C GLU A 72 17.13 0.34 5.55
N MET A 73 17.01 0.53 4.24
CA MET A 73 17.94 -0.03 3.26
C MET A 73 17.98 0.79 1.96
N ALA A 74 19.01 0.55 1.15
CA ALA A 74 19.06 1.12 -0.19
C ALA A 74 17.96 0.53 -1.10
N ILE A 75 17.53 1.27 -2.12
CA ILE A 75 16.53 0.80 -3.08
C ILE A 75 16.96 -0.47 -3.80
N SER A 76 18.25 -0.57 -4.17
CA SER A 76 18.81 -1.78 -4.78
C SER A 76 18.66 -3.02 -3.89
N ASP A 77 18.88 -2.86 -2.58
CA ASP A 77 18.79 -3.94 -1.61
C ASP A 77 17.33 -4.36 -1.39
N MET A 78 16.40 -3.40 -1.34
CA MET A 78 14.96 -3.68 -1.30
C MET A 78 14.52 -4.50 -2.52
N ILE A 79 14.89 -4.05 -3.72
CA ILE A 79 14.53 -4.76 -4.96
C ILE A 79 15.14 -6.17 -4.95
N ALA A 80 16.41 -6.31 -4.57
CA ALA A 80 17.08 -7.61 -4.47
C ALA A 80 16.41 -8.53 -3.44
N ALA A 81 16.03 -8.00 -2.27
CA ALA A 81 15.35 -8.76 -1.23
C ALA A 81 13.95 -9.24 -1.69
N PHE A 82 13.19 -8.39 -2.38
CA PHE A 82 11.88 -8.76 -2.90
C PHE A 82 11.98 -9.83 -4.00
N MET A 83 12.97 -9.70 -4.89
CA MET A 83 13.19 -10.69 -5.95
C MET A 83 13.73 -12.01 -5.38
N GLY A 84 14.65 -11.97 -4.42
CA GLY A 84 15.15 -13.17 -3.75
C GLY A 84 14.05 -13.88 -2.95
N GLY A 85 13.22 -13.13 -2.20
CA GLY A 85 12.09 -13.70 -1.48
C GLY A 85 11.07 -14.37 -2.41
N ARG A 86 10.83 -13.76 -3.56
CA ARG A 86 9.94 -14.29 -4.61
C ARG A 86 10.37 -15.69 -5.09
N GLU A 87 11.65 -16.01 -5.11
CA GLU A 87 12.14 -17.32 -5.55
C GLU A 87 11.62 -18.48 -4.70
N SER A 88 11.26 -18.22 -3.44
CA SER A 88 10.69 -19.21 -2.52
C SER A 88 9.20 -19.51 -2.78
N TYR A 89 8.54 -18.72 -3.63
CA TYR A 89 7.10 -18.80 -3.85
C TYR A 89 6.75 -18.97 -5.32
N GLU A 90 5.56 -19.52 -5.55
CA GLU A 90 4.89 -19.62 -6.86
C GLU A 90 3.46 -19.09 -6.77
N ASN A 91 2.77 -18.93 -7.90
CA ASN A 91 1.41 -18.41 -7.99
C ASN A 91 1.25 -17.04 -7.29
N ILE A 92 2.24 -16.17 -7.48
CA ILE A 92 2.27 -14.87 -6.80
C ILE A 92 1.24 -13.92 -7.43
N THR A 93 0.44 -13.29 -6.56
CA THR A 93 -0.59 -12.30 -6.93
C THR A 93 -0.50 -11.05 -6.07
N ASN A 94 -1.08 -9.95 -6.57
CA ASN A 94 -1.40 -8.74 -5.80
C ASN A 94 -2.89 -8.46 -6.02
N ASP A 95 -3.71 -9.10 -5.20
CA ASP A 95 -5.16 -9.03 -5.33
C ASP A 95 -5.72 -7.74 -4.70
N GLU A 96 -6.86 -7.27 -5.19
CA GLU A 96 -7.58 -6.08 -4.69
C GLU A 96 -6.70 -4.82 -4.66
N ARG A 97 -5.73 -4.71 -5.57
CA ARG A 97 -4.81 -3.58 -5.60
C ARG A 97 -5.54 -2.26 -5.83
N THR A 98 -5.33 -1.33 -4.92
CA THR A 98 -5.78 0.05 -5.00
C THR A 98 -4.58 0.98 -4.88
N THR A 99 -4.44 1.93 -5.80
CA THR A 99 -3.36 2.92 -5.81
C THR A 99 -3.96 4.32 -5.90
N ALA A 100 -3.48 5.22 -5.05
CA ALA A 100 -3.90 6.62 -5.05
C ALA A 100 -2.74 7.55 -4.73
N THR A 101 -2.71 8.71 -5.38
CA THR A 101 -1.76 9.79 -5.12
C THR A 101 -2.43 10.85 -4.25
N PHE A 102 -1.74 11.24 -3.19
CA PHE A 102 -2.10 12.29 -2.24
C PHE A 102 -1.24 13.51 -2.55
N ILE A 103 -1.87 14.61 -2.90
CA ILE A 103 -1.22 15.90 -3.14
C ILE A 103 -1.65 16.81 -2.00
N LEU A 104 -0.76 17.05 -1.04
CA LEU A 104 -1.06 17.80 0.16
C LEU A 104 -0.93 19.30 -0.06
N ASP A 105 -1.70 20.10 0.69
CA ASP A 105 -1.61 21.58 0.65
C ASP A 105 -0.23 22.11 1.07
N SER A 106 0.58 21.30 1.77
CA SER A 106 1.99 21.59 2.06
C SER A 106 2.89 21.56 0.83
N GLY A 107 2.44 20.93 -0.25
CA GLY A 107 3.22 20.65 -1.45
C GLY A 107 3.83 19.25 -1.48
N ASP A 108 3.72 18.49 -0.38
CA ASP A 108 4.19 17.10 -0.33
C ASP A 108 3.30 16.21 -1.18
N VAL A 109 3.90 15.25 -1.87
CA VAL A 109 3.19 14.31 -2.73
C VAL A 109 3.56 12.88 -2.35
N TYR A 110 2.54 12.07 -2.11
CA TYR A 110 2.69 10.64 -1.79
C TYR A 110 1.81 9.80 -2.71
N THR A 111 2.32 8.67 -3.17
CA THR A 111 1.47 7.64 -3.78
C THR A 111 1.44 6.43 -2.88
N SER A 112 0.26 6.02 -2.48
CA SER A 112 0.07 4.81 -1.67
C SER A 112 -0.59 3.72 -2.50
N THR A 113 -0.15 2.49 -2.27
CA THR A 113 -0.78 1.29 -2.84
C THR A 113 -1.09 0.29 -1.73
N TRP A 114 -2.27 -0.28 -1.80
CA TRP A 114 -2.77 -1.35 -0.93
C TRP A 114 -3.10 -2.54 -1.78
N PHE A 115 -2.70 -3.70 -1.35
CA PHE A 115 -3.05 -4.96 -2.01
C PHE A 115 -2.92 -6.13 -1.04
N THR A 116 -3.50 -7.26 -1.40
CA THR A 116 -3.26 -8.52 -0.75
C THR A 116 -2.25 -9.31 -1.58
N TRP A 117 -1.03 -9.45 -1.06
CA TRP A 117 -0.03 -10.31 -1.68
C TRP A 117 -0.41 -11.77 -1.44
N GLY A 118 -0.52 -12.55 -2.50
CA GLY A 118 -0.72 -13.99 -2.46
C GLY A 118 0.52 -14.72 -2.96
N GLY A 119 0.77 -15.93 -2.43
CA GLY A 119 1.82 -16.80 -2.92
C GLY A 119 1.80 -18.16 -2.26
N THR A 120 2.17 -19.21 -2.99
CA THR A 120 2.29 -20.58 -2.47
C THR A 120 3.76 -20.90 -2.26
N SER A 121 4.13 -21.27 -1.04
CA SER A 121 5.49 -21.69 -0.71
C SER A 121 5.88 -22.95 -1.47
N LYS A 122 7.01 -22.93 -2.16
CA LYS A 122 7.55 -24.09 -2.87
C LYS A 122 8.07 -25.16 -1.91
N SER A 123 8.50 -24.77 -0.71
CA SER A 123 9.07 -25.69 0.28
C SER A 123 8.01 -26.37 1.14
N THR A 124 6.96 -25.62 1.56
CA THR A 124 5.95 -26.12 2.50
C THR A 124 4.60 -26.42 1.84
N GLY A 125 4.34 -25.89 0.64
CA GLY A 125 3.04 -25.94 -0.03
C GLY A 125 1.96 -25.04 0.59
N VAL A 126 2.30 -24.25 1.61
CA VAL A 126 1.37 -23.34 2.25
C VAL A 126 1.10 -22.16 1.34
N THR A 127 -0.18 -21.84 1.13
CA THR A 127 -0.60 -20.62 0.42
C THR A 127 -0.84 -19.52 1.43
N LEU A 128 -0.16 -18.39 1.22
CA LEU A 128 -0.27 -17.21 2.06
C LEU A 128 -1.16 -16.15 1.41
N SER A 129 -1.79 -15.35 2.26
CA SER A 129 -2.56 -14.16 1.90
C SER A 129 -2.15 -13.06 2.88
N ASN A 130 -1.41 -12.06 2.41
CA ASN A 130 -0.73 -11.10 3.25
C ASN A 130 -1.08 -9.67 2.82
N PRO A 131 -1.81 -8.90 3.65
CA PRO A 131 -2.07 -7.49 3.38
C PRO A 131 -0.78 -6.68 3.34
N VAL A 132 -0.62 -5.88 2.30
CA VAL A 132 0.53 -5.00 2.09
C VAL A 132 0.06 -3.57 1.90
N HIS A 133 0.76 -2.65 2.54
CA HIS A 133 0.67 -1.23 2.26
C HIS A 133 2.06 -0.71 1.90
N ALA A 134 2.15 0.02 0.79
CA ALA A 134 3.35 0.76 0.42
C ALA A 134 3.02 2.23 0.19
N SER A 135 3.88 3.12 0.66
CA SER A 135 3.77 4.56 0.48
C SER A 135 5.07 5.10 -0.09
N PHE A 136 4.97 5.84 -1.19
CA PHE A 136 6.07 6.40 -1.96
C PHE A 136 6.00 7.93 -1.86
N GLU A 137 7.03 8.55 -1.34
CA GLU A 137 7.18 10.00 -1.27
C GLU A 137 7.90 10.49 -2.51
N TRP A 138 7.41 11.59 -3.10
CA TRP A 138 7.93 12.11 -4.36
C TRP A 138 8.70 13.40 -4.18
N GLU A 139 9.84 13.47 -4.85
CA GLU A 139 10.56 14.70 -5.13
C GLU A 139 10.54 14.95 -6.65
N GLY A 140 9.70 15.91 -7.08
CA GLY A 140 9.43 16.14 -8.49
C GLY A 140 8.82 14.91 -9.17
N ASP A 141 9.55 14.35 -10.14
CA ASP A 141 9.12 13.17 -10.92
C ASP A 141 9.80 11.86 -10.45
N LYS A 142 10.49 11.89 -9.32
CA LYS A 142 11.21 10.76 -8.75
C LYS A 142 10.71 10.42 -7.35
N VAL A 143 10.82 9.16 -6.97
CA VAL A 143 10.54 8.71 -5.61
C VAL A 143 11.77 8.94 -4.74
N ALA A 144 11.63 9.74 -3.69
CA ALA A 144 12.70 10.05 -2.74
C ALA A 144 12.74 9.04 -1.57
N SER A 145 11.59 8.50 -1.19
CA SER A 145 11.52 7.45 -0.18
C SER A 145 10.36 6.49 -0.43
N VAL A 146 10.50 5.27 0.08
CA VAL A 146 9.39 4.31 0.09
C VAL A 146 9.30 3.59 1.43
N SER A 147 8.09 3.38 1.90
CA SER A 147 7.80 2.60 3.09
C SER A 147 6.88 1.43 2.76
N TYR A 148 7.29 0.21 3.09
CA TYR A 148 6.49 -1.00 3.00
C TYR A 148 6.14 -1.52 4.39
N ILE A 149 4.86 -1.86 4.58
CA ILE A 149 4.35 -2.46 5.81
C ILE A 149 3.57 -3.72 5.43
N PHE A 150 3.99 -4.85 5.99
CA PHE A 150 3.31 -6.15 5.84
C PHE A 150 3.71 -7.09 6.99
N ASP A 151 2.92 -8.13 7.24
CA ASP A 151 3.29 -9.17 8.19
C ASP A 151 4.35 -10.10 7.57
N SER A 152 5.57 -10.09 8.13
CA SER A 152 6.68 -10.92 7.65
C SER A 152 6.79 -12.27 8.35
N VAL A 153 6.02 -12.53 9.41
CA VAL A 153 6.19 -13.74 10.24
C VAL A 153 5.92 -15.01 9.44
N GLU A 154 4.72 -15.14 8.88
CA GLU A 154 4.34 -16.31 8.07
C GLU A 154 5.11 -16.35 6.74
N TYR A 155 5.40 -15.18 6.16
CA TYR A 155 6.20 -15.09 4.96
C TYR A 155 7.60 -15.68 5.16
N VAL A 156 8.33 -15.27 6.19
CA VAL A 156 9.68 -15.77 6.48
C VAL A 156 9.65 -17.24 6.91
N ALA A 157 8.67 -17.64 7.74
CA ALA A 157 8.54 -19.02 8.22
C ALA A 157 8.33 -20.03 7.07
N ASN A 158 7.76 -19.60 5.96
CA ASN A 158 7.47 -20.45 4.81
C ASN A 158 8.44 -20.27 3.63
N MET A 159 9.47 -19.44 3.72
CA MET A 159 10.47 -19.28 2.66
C MET A 159 11.33 -20.54 2.43
N GLY A 160 11.42 -21.42 3.41
CA GLY A 160 12.34 -22.54 3.40
C GLY A 160 13.75 -22.13 3.85
N SER A 161 14.58 -23.11 4.15
CA SER A 161 16.02 -22.85 4.40
C SER A 161 16.73 -22.60 3.08
N PRO A 162 17.61 -21.62 2.97
CA PRO A 162 18.51 -21.52 1.81
C PRO A 162 19.32 -22.82 1.71
N GLU A 163 19.31 -23.43 0.54
CA GLU A 163 20.18 -24.59 0.25
C GLU A 163 21.66 -24.20 0.23
#